data_2c8eb25c61014e345f6496f7be4ccb9b
#
_entry.id   2c8eb25c61014e345f6496f7be4ccb9b
#
_cell.length_a   1.000
_cell.length_b   1.000
_cell.length_c   1.000
_cell.angle_alpha   90.00
_cell.angle_beta   90.00
_cell.angle_gamma   90.00
#
_symmetry.space_group_name_H-M   'P 1'
#
loop_
_entity.id
_entity.type
_entity.pdbx_description
1 polymer ?
#
loop_
_entity_poly.entity_id
_entity_poly.type
_entity_poly.pdbx_seq_one_letter_code
_entity_poly.pdbx_strand_id
1 'polypeptide(L)'
;MPASLKSYTRNTKQSCKNANVPCKLIRMPELPGIAAYISALESRIVAQPIERVRLASPFLLRTVEPPVTNMEGRVVRELRQIGKRIAIGVDGDLWLVLHLMIAGRLHWRPPGAKLAGRQSLAALDFPNGSLVLTEAGTKRRASLHVLIGEEGLRSIDPGGIDVFTSDFTSFRNALAAENHTLKRALTDPRILSGIGNAYSDEILHAAQLSPTTLTHRLKPEEWERLFIATRLILGLWIDKLRAEAEAGFPEKVTAFRQDMAVHGRYGKPCPRCGEKIQRIRYADNETNYCARCQTGGKVLADRGLSRLLRSDWPRTLEELEALKHR
;
A
#
# COMPACT_ATOMS: atom_id res chain seq x y z
N MET A 1 -31.50 -29.36 6.49
CA MET A 1 -31.24 -28.27 7.45
C MET A 1 -29.99 -27.55 7.04
N PRO A 2 -30.01 -26.26 6.70
CA PRO A 2 -28.79 -25.54 6.31
C PRO A 2 -27.99 -25.11 7.53
N ALA A 3 -26.69 -25.40 7.51
CA ALA A 3 -25.77 -25.03 8.56
C ALA A 3 -25.69 -23.50 8.69
N SER A 4 -25.89 -23.05 9.93
CA SER A 4 -25.99 -21.66 10.32
C SER A 4 -24.72 -20.86 9.95
N LEU A 5 -24.93 -19.70 9.32
CA LEU A 5 -23.91 -18.66 9.00
C LEU A 5 -23.06 -18.19 10.22
N LYS A 6 -23.40 -18.63 11.44
CA LYS A 6 -22.71 -18.23 12.66
C LYS A 6 -21.35 -18.89 12.89
N SER A 7 -21.03 -20.00 12.22
CA SER A 7 -19.77 -20.74 12.46
C SER A 7 -18.56 -20.16 11.72
N TYR A 8 -18.76 -19.34 10.69
CA TYR A 8 -17.66 -18.78 9.88
C TYR A 8 -16.96 -17.56 10.51
N THR A 9 -17.57 -16.96 11.54
CA THR A 9 -16.98 -15.82 12.24
C THR A 9 -15.99 -16.22 13.35
N ARG A 10 -15.89 -17.48 13.72
CA ARG A 10 -15.07 -17.93 14.87
C ARG A 10 -13.59 -18.13 14.57
N ASN A 11 -13.18 -18.42 13.36
CA ASN A 11 -11.77 -18.79 13.08
C ASN A 11 -10.82 -17.63 12.75
N THR A 12 -11.32 -16.39 12.59
CA THR A 12 -10.46 -15.22 12.36
C THR A 12 -10.03 -14.48 13.62
N LYS A 13 -10.55 -14.88 14.80
CA LYS A 13 -10.25 -14.22 16.08
C LYS A 13 -9.00 -14.77 16.80
N GLN A 14 -8.44 -15.88 16.35
CA GLN A 14 -7.37 -16.58 17.09
C GLN A 14 -5.94 -16.10 16.81
N SER A 15 -5.72 -15.35 15.72
CA SER A 15 -4.38 -14.90 15.32
C SER A 15 -3.95 -13.53 15.89
N CYS A 16 -4.86 -12.78 16.54
CA CYS A 16 -4.58 -11.40 16.97
C CYS A 16 -4.75 -11.16 18.49
N LYS A 17 -4.67 -12.17 19.33
CA LYS A 17 -4.99 -12.04 20.77
C LYS A 17 -3.94 -11.34 21.64
N ASN A 18 -2.79 -10.90 21.12
CA ASN A 18 -1.73 -10.30 21.95
C ASN A 18 -1.22 -8.91 21.52
N ALA A 19 -2.00 -8.14 20.76
CA ALA A 19 -1.67 -6.74 20.52
C ALA A 19 -2.93 -5.89 20.61
N ASN A 20 -2.91 -4.87 21.44
CA ASN A 20 -4.00 -3.86 21.63
C ASN A 20 -4.21 -2.97 20.38
N VAL A 21 -3.94 -3.47 19.19
CA VAL A 21 -4.21 -2.83 17.90
C VAL A 21 -5.19 -3.73 17.16
N PRO A 22 -6.38 -3.26 16.81
CA PRO A 22 -7.31 -4.07 16.04
C PRO A 22 -6.61 -4.49 14.74
N CYS A 23 -6.59 -5.79 14.47
CA CYS A 23 -5.95 -6.45 13.31
C CYS A 23 -6.35 -5.85 11.93
N LYS A 24 -7.33 -4.94 11.92
CA LYS A 24 -7.88 -4.26 10.74
C LYS A 24 -7.09 -3.03 10.27
N LEU A 25 -6.08 -2.56 11.01
CA LEU A 25 -5.44 -1.26 10.75
C LEU A 25 -4.03 -1.32 10.17
N ILE A 26 -3.49 -2.52 9.93
CA ILE A 26 -2.10 -2.67 9.49
C ILE A 26 -2.10 -3.03 8.00
N ARG A 27 -1.89 -2.04 7.12
CA ARG A 27 -1.65 -2.26 5.69
C ARG A 27 -0.47 -1.43 5.21
N MET A 28 0.20 -1.97 4.17
CA MET A 28 1.41 -1.41 3.55
C MET A 28 1.20 0.04 3.14
N PRO A 29 2.11 0.95 3.50
CA PRO A 29 2.19 2.25 2.84
C PRO A 29 2.32 2.06 1.33
N GLU A 30 1.46 2.74 0.58
CA GLU A 30 1.47 2.77 -0.89
C GLU A 30 2.04 4.11 -1.36
N LEU A 31 2.11 4.33 -2.66
CA LEU A 31 2.74 5.49 -3.29
C LEU A 31 2.44 6.83 -2.58
N PRO A 32 1.17 7.23 -2.28
CA PRO A 32 0.93 8.50 -1.59
C PRO A 32 1.49 8.54 -0.17
N GLY A 33 1.45 7.41 0.55
CA GLY A 33 2.02 7.33 1.91
C GLY A 33 3.55 7.39 1.91
N ILE A 34 4.21 6.82 0.90
CA ILE A 34 5.66 6.93 0.71
C ILE A 34 6.04 8.35 0.36
N ALA A 35 5.28 9.01 -0.53
CA ALA A 35 5.50 10.42 -0.88
C ALA A 35 5.39 11.34 0.35
N ALA A 36 4.44 11.09 1.25
CA ALA A 36 4.32 11.84 2.51
C ALA A 36 5.53 11.63 3.44
N TYR A 37 6.03 10.40 3.56
CA TYR A 37 7.26 10.15 4.31
C TYR A 37 8.46 10.88 3.71
N ILE A 38 8.63 10.82 2.39
CA ILE A 38 9.74 11.50 1.70
C ILE A 38 9.66 13.01 1.95
N SER A 39 8.51 13.64 1.73
CA SER A 39 8.31 15.07 1.98
C SER A 39 8.64 15.46 3.44
N ALA A 40 8.18 14.65 4.41
CA ALA A 40 8.50 14.89 5.82
C ALA A 40 9.98 14.68 6.15
N LEU A 41 10.68 13.79 5.45
CA LEU A 41 12.10 13.52 5.64
C LEU A 41 12.98 14.56 4.97
N GLU A 42 12.60 15.07 3.79
CA GLU A 42 13.39 16.06 3.05
C GLU A 42 13.84 17.25 3.92
N SER A 43 12.89 17.85 4.64
CA SER A 43 13.18 18.98 5.53
C SER A 43 13.98 18.62 6.79
N ARG A 44 14.12 17.35 7.11
CA ARG A 44 14.75 16.87 8.35
C ARG A 44 16.14 16.30 8.14
N ILE A 45 16.35 15.56 7.05
CA ILE A 45 17.57 14.77 6.90
C ILE A 45 18.42 15.17 5.68
N VAL A 46 17.88 15.87 4.68
CA VAL A 46 18.71 16.34 3.56
C VAL A 46 19.74 17.36 4.08
N ALA A 47 20.97 17.26 3.60
CA ALA A 47 22.16 17.98 4.05
C ALA A 47 22.58 17.68 5.50
N GLN A 48 22.01 16.66 6.17
CA GLN A 48 22.45 16.21 7.49
C GLN A 48 23.32 14.95 7.36
N PRO A 49 24.36 14.79 8.20
CA PRO A 49 25.12 13.55 8.27
C PRO A 49 24.31 12.47 9.01
N ILE A 50 24.42 11.23 8.56
CA ILE A 50 23.98 10.07 9.33
C ILE A 50 25.04 9.81 10.40
N GLU A 51 24.79 10.19 11.66
CA GLU A 51 25.76 10.01 12.74
C GLU A 51 25.94 8.52 13.09
N ARG A 52 24.84 7.77 13.08
CA ARG A 52 24.87 6.36 13.46
C ARG A 52 23.69 5.58 12.86
N VAL A 53 23.93 4.30 12.51
CA VAL A 53 22.91 3.33 12.13
C VAL A 53 22.79 2.27 13.19
N ARG A 54 21.70 2.23 13.92
CA ARG A 54 21.45 1.24 14.98
C ARG A 54 20.46 0.19 14.53
N LEU A 55 20.86 -1.07 14.53
CA LEU A 55 20.03 -2.21 14.18
C LEU A 55 19.66 -3.01 15.43
N ALA A 56 18.36 -3.06 15.78
CA ALA A 56 17.85 -3.92 16.85
C ALA A 56 17.49 -5.33 16.32
N SER A 57 17.37 -5.50 15.00
CA SER A 57 17.10 -6.78 14.36
C SER A 57 18.04 -6.97 13.16
N PRO A 58 18.97 -7.92 13.21
CA PRO A 58 19.88 -8.19 12.09
C PRO A 58 19.14 -8.66 10.84
N PHE A 59 17.97 -9.29 11.00
CA PHE A 59 17.14 -9.75 9.88
C PHE A 59 16.50 -8.63 9.06
N LEU A 60 16.58 -7.39 9.53
CA LEU A 60 16.12 -6.24 8.76
C LEU A 60 17.02 -5.97 7.54
N LEU A 61 18.33 -6.07 7.74
CA LEU A 61 19.35 -5.84 6.71
C LEU A 61 19.39 -7.02 5.73
N ARG A 62 19.34 -6.71 4.42
CA ARG A 62 19.30 -7.72 3.35
C ARG A 62 20.57 -7.73 2.49
N THR A 63 21.46 -6.79 2.69
CA THR A 63 22.77 -6.73 2.03
C THR A 63 23.87 -6.88 3.07
N VAL A 64 24.95 -7.54 2.69
CA VAL A 64 26.17 -7.68 3.53
C VAL A 64 27.20 -6.68 3.05
N GLU A 65 27.31 -6.51 1.76
CA GLU A 65 28.18 -5.56 1.07
C GLU A 65 27.38 -4.57 0.25
N PRO A 66 27.64 -3.26 0.38
CA PRO A 66 28.54 -2.66 1.39
C PRO A 66 27.96 -2.74 2.80
N PRO A 67 28.84 -2.75 3.85
CA PRO A 67 28.39 -2.73 5.24
C PRO A 67 27.53 -1.51 5.56
N VAL A 68 26.52 -1.67 6.40
CA VAL A 68 25.62 -0.57 6.77
C VAL A 68 26.34 0.58 7.50
N THR A 69 27.46 0.28 8.15
CA THR A 69 28.33 1.28 8.79
C THR A 69 28.97 2.26 7.81
N ASN A 70 29.05 1.90 6.52
CA ASN A 70 29.54 2.81 5.50
C ASN A 70 28.60 4.02 5.28
N MET A 71 27.39 3.97 5.81
CA MET A 71 26.46 5.09 5.81
C MET A 71 26.79 6.14 6.89
N GLU A 72 27.53 5.73 7.96
CA GLU A 72 27.84 6.62 9.08
C GLU A 72 28.87 7.68 8.69
N GLY A 73 28.64 8.90 9.15
CA GLY A 73 29.42 10.09 8.80
C GLY A 73 29.08 10.68 7.43
N ARG A 74 28.26 10.00 6.59
CA ARG A 74 27.90 10.46 5.27
C ARG A 74 26.73 11.45 5.31
N VAL A 75 26.78 12.46 4.45
CA VAL A 75 25.73 13.48 4.33
C VAL A 75 24.66 13.01 3.36
N VAL A 76 23.40 13.10 3.77
CA VAL A 76 22.24 12.81 2.91
C VAL A 76 22.17 13.88 1.80
N ARG A 77 22.12 13.47 0.55
CA ARG A 77 22.04 14.34 -0.63
C ARG A 77 20.65 14.43 -1.21
N GLU A 78 19.99 13.30 -1.29
CA GLU A 78 18.65 13.22 -1.89
C GLU A 78 17.83 12.07 -1.34
N LEU A 79 16.51 12.17 -1.57
CA LEU A 79 15.55 11.12 -1.30
C LEU A 79 14.84 10.75 -2.59
N ARG A 80 14.69 9.45 -2.85
CA ARG A 80 13.96 8.95 -4.02
C ARG A 80 12.89 7.94 -3.61
N GLN A 81 11.82 7.93 -4.37
CA GLN A 81 10.81 6.88 -4.29
C GLN A 81 11.09 5.81 -5.34
N ILE A 82 11.17 4.54 -4.93
CA ILE A 82 11.27 3.39 -5.82
C ILE A 82 10.10 2.46 -5.50
N GLY A 83 9.02 2.56 -6.27
CA GLY A 83 7.78 1.84 -5.96
C GLY A 83 7.22 2.22 -4.59
N LYS A 84 7.24 1.25 -3.66
CA LYS A 84 6.81 1.44 -2.25
C LYS A 84 8.01 1.50 -1.29
N ARG A 85 9.17 1.92 -1.78
CA ARG A 85 10.42 2.04 -1.01
C ARG A 85 10.85 3.50 -0.92
N ILE A 86 11.58 3.81 0.13
CA ILE A 86 12.27 5.08 0.34
C ILE A 86 13.76 4.81 0.17
N ALA A 87 14.38 5.47 -0.78
CA ALA A 87 15.82 5.44 -1.00
C ALA A 87 16.45 6.74 -0.49
N ILE A 88 17.42 6.62 0.41
CA ILE A 88 18.19 7.73 1.00
C ILE A 88 19.57 7.69 0.36
N GLY A 89 19.86 8.65 -0.51
CA GLY A 89 21.15 8.80 -1.16
C GLY A 89 22.10 9.65 -0.32
N VAL A 90 23.33 9.18 -0.16
CA VAL A 90 24.37 9.88 0.60
C VAL A 90 25.62 10.09 -0.27
N ASP A 91 26.59 10.83 0.24
CA ASP A 91 27.90 11.02 -0.39
C ASP A 91 28.54 9.66 -0.75
N GLY A 92 29.27 9.65 -1.88
CA GLY A 92 30.01 8.47 -2.34
C GLY A 92 29.13 7.43 -3.02
N ASP A 93 28.04 7.87 -3.64
CA ASP A 93 27.14 7.05 -4.45
C ASP A 93 26.54 5.84 -3.72
N LEU A 94 26.32 6.00 -2.40
CA LEU A 94 25.69 4.99 -1.54
C LEU A 94 24.23 5.31 -1.31
N TRP A 95 23.44 4.24 -1.27
CA TRP A 95 21.99 4.31 -1.05
C TRP A 95 21.56 3.41 0.08
N LEU A 96 20.79 3.97 1.03
CA LEU A 96 20.07 3.20 2.04
C LEU A 96 18.60 3.09 1.63
N VAL A 97 18.14 1.88 1.33
CA VAL A 97 16.77 1.66 0.83
C VAL A 97 15.91 0.92 1.84
N LEU A 98 14.83 1.57 2.22
CA LEU A 98 13.84 1.12 3.19
C LEU A 98 12.59 0.58 2.48
N HIS A 99 12.16 -0.63 2.80
CA HIS A 99 10.87 -1.17 2.42
C HIS A 99 10.04 -1.47 3.67
N LEU A 100 8.99 -0.71 3.90
CA LEU A 100 8.19 -0.78 5.12
C LEU A 100 7.26 -2.01 5.16
N MET A 101 6.99 -2.62 4.03
CA MET A 101 6.07 -3.75 3.89
C MET A 101 4.70 -3.44 4.52
N ILE A 102 4.04 -4.44 5.12
CA ILE A 102 2.65 -4.29 5.61
C ILE A 102 2.58 -3.45 6.88
N ALA A 103 3.48 -3.71 7.83
CA ALA A 103 3.36 -3.22 9.20
C ALA A 103 4.48 -2.27 9.62
N GLY A 104 5.45 -2.03 8.74
CA GLY A 104 6.54 -1.09 9.01
C GLY A 104 6.05 0.35 9.05
N ARG A 105 6.57 1.12 10.01
CA ARG A 105 6.28 2.56 10.19
C ARG A 105 7.56 3.29 10.54
N LEU A 106 7.64 4.53 10.07
CA LEU A 106 8.69 5.46 10.45
C LEU A 106 8.18 6.43 11.51
N HIS A 107 9.05 6.78 12.42
CA HIS A 107 8.79 7.73 13.49
C HIS A 107 9.98 8.68 13.62
N TRP A 108 9.69 9.98 13.77
CA TRP A 108 10.72 10.96 14.09
C TRP A 108 10.78 11.16 15.59
N ARG A 109 11.95 11.03 16.18
CA ARG A 109 12.17 11.10 17.64
C ARG A 109 13.32 12.06 17.95
N PRO A 110 13.45 12.52 19.22
CA PRO A 110 14.62 13.28 19.65
C PRO A 110 15.93 12.53 19.38
N PRO A 111 17.07 13.24 19.24
CA PRO A 111 18.38 12.65 19.00
C PRO A 111 18.69 11.55 20.01
N GLY A 112 19.26 10.43 19.54
CA GLY A 112 19.64 9.30 20.37
C GLY A 112 18.50 8.53 21.02
N ALA A 113 17.25 8.68 20.55
CA ALA A 113 16.07 8.01 21.09
C ALA A 113 16.29 6.49 21.22
N LYS A 114 15.92 5.92 22.36
CA LYS A 114 16.11 4.49 22.63
C LYS A 114 15.23 3.63 21.69
N LEU A 115 15.81 2.56 21.17
CA LEU A 115 15.06 1.50 20.48
C LEU A 115 14.34 0.64 21.54
N ALA A 116 13.17 1.11 21.95
CA ALA A 116 12.40 0.46 23.01
C ALA A 116 11.39 -0.55 22.44
N GLY A 117 11.26 -1.70 23.11
CA GLY A 117 10.25 -2.71 22.82
C GLY A 117 10.57 -3.58 21.61
N ARG A 118 9.80 -4.67 21.47
CA ARG A 118 10.00 -5.68 20.42
C ARG A 118 9.68 -5.19 19.00
N GLN A 119 8.99 -4.06 18.85
CA GLN A 119 8.59 -3.53 17.55
C GLN A 119 9.67 -2.67 16.89
N SER A 120 10.62 -2.14 17.65
CA SER A 120 11.72 -1.34 17.10
C SER A 120 12.69 -2.22 16.34
N LEU A 121 12.99 -1.87 15.09
CA LEU A 121 13.87 -2.66 14.21
C LEU A 121 15.20 -1.95 13.96
N ALA A 122 15.18 -0.64 13.77
CA ALA A 122 16.36 0.18 13.51
C ALA A 122 16.14 1.63 13.87
N ALA A 123 17.21 2.38 13.99
CA ALA A 123 17.20 3.84 13.96
C ALA A 123 18.37 4.38 13.14
N LEU A 124 18.14 5.49 12.44
CA LEU A 124 19.14 6.33 11.84
C LEU A 124 19.21 7.60 12.69
N ASP A 125 20.36 7.86 13.28
CA ASP A 125 20.58 9.05 14.13
C ASP A 125 21.19 10.17 13.29
N PHE A 126 20.62 11.35 13.46
CA PHE A 126 21.04 12.62 12.86
C PHE A 126 21.26 13.65 13.97
N PRO A 127 21.99 14.75 13.75
CA PRO A 127 22.21 15.79 14.74
C PRO A 127 20.91 16.37 15.35
N ASN A 128 19.85 16.42 14.55
CA ASN A 128 18.56 17.02 14.88
C ASN A 128 17.46 16.02 15.25
N GLY A 129 17.73 14.70 15.22
CA GLY A 129 16.73 13.69 15.57
C GLY A 129 17.12 12.28 15.19
N SER A 130 16.26 11.34 15.52
CA SER A 130 16.40 9.92 15.16
C SER A 130 15.21 9.45 14.33
N LEU A 131 15.47 8.89 13.15
CA LEU A 131 14.46 8.21 12.35
C LEU A 131 14.36 6.75 12.81
N VAL A 132 13.29 6.42 13.51
CA VAL A 132 13.06 5.08 14.07
C VAL A 132 12.14 4.28 13.17
N LEU A 133 12.58 3.09 12.75
CA LEU A 133 11.77 2.10 12.04
C LEU A 133 11.19 1.10 13.04
N THR A 134 9.87 0.97 13.02
CA THR A 134 9.14 -0.04 13.80
C THR A 134 8.33 -0.94 12.89
N GLU A 135 8.05 -2.17 13.31
CA GLU A 135 7.11 -3.07 12.64
C GLU A 135 6.23 -3.79 13.66
N ALA A 136 4.92 -3.61 13.52
CA ALA A 136 3.93 -4.27 14.34
C ALA A 136 3.66 -5.70 13.85
N GLY A 137 3.37 -6.61 14.78
CA GLY A 137 3.02 -8.00 14.47
C GLY A 137 4.18 -8.99 14.60
N THR A 138 3.88 -10.27 14.35
CA THR A 138 4.81 -11.38 14.52
C THR A 138 5.64 -11.70 13.27
N LYS A 139 5.07 -11.45 12.09
CA LYS A 139 5.74 -11.65 10.79
C LYS A 139 6.43 -10.36 10.36
N ARG A 140 7.71 -10.25 10.71
CA ARG A 140 8.54 -9.09 10.32
C ARG A 140 9.03 -9.26 8.89
N ARG A 141 8.66 -8.33 8.02
CA ARG A 141 8.98 -8.35 6.59
C ARG A 141 9.64 -7.07 6.09
N ALA A 142 9.68 -6.02 6.92
CA ALA A 142 10.41 -4.81 6.59
C ALA A 142 11.84 -5.16 6.21
N SER A 143 12.42 -4.42 5.28
CA SER A 143 13.79 -4.65 4.81
C SER A 143 14.54 -3.34 4.63
N LEU A 144 15.85 -3.44 4.84
CA LEU A 144 16.84 -2.41 4.66
C LEU A 144 17.94 -2.95 3.74
N HIS A 145 18.32 -2.16 2.74
CA HIS A 145 19.40 -2.50 1.81
C HIS A 145 20.39 -1.35 1.76
N VAL A 146 21.68 -1.66 1.72
CA VAL A 146 22.72 -0.70 1.34
C VAL A 146 23.19 -1.06 -0.06
N LEU A 147 23.16 -0.10 -0.97
CA LEU A 147 23.39 -0.31 -2.39
C LEU A 147 24.39 0.73 -2.91
N ILE A 148 25.07 0.43 -4.01
CA ILE A 148 25.99 1.32 -4.70
C ILE A 148 25.37 1.73 -6.02
N GLY A 149 25.33 3.03 -6.25
CA GLY A 149 24.98 3.61 -7.54
C GLY A 149 23.59 3.35 -8.06
N GLU A 150 23.34 3.82 -9.25
CA GLU A 150 22.08 3.63 -9.97
C GLU A 150 21.84 2.15 -10.34
N GLU A 151 22.89 1.37 -10.55
CA GLU A 151 22.76 -0.05 -10.84
C GLU A 151 22.22 -0.82 -9.63
N GLY A 152 22.72 -0.50 -8.43
CA GLY A 152 22.19 -1.03 -7.18
C GLY A 152 20.71 -0.71 -7.00
N LEU A 153 20.30 0.53 -7.27
CA LEU A 153 18.89 0.91 -7.21
C LEU A 153 18.02 0.16 -8.22
N ARG A 154 18.51 0.01 -9.45
CA ARG A 154 17.81 -0.77 -10.49
C ARG A 154 17.65 -2.23 -10.13
N SER A 155 18.59 -2.83 -9.42
CA SER A 155 18.54 -4.24 -9.04
C SER A 155 17.36 -4.59 -8.13
N ILE A 156 16.84 -3.61 -7.38
CA ILE A 156 15.71 -3.78 -6.46
C ILE A 156 14.40 -3.16 -6.97
N ASP A 157 14.44 -2.45 -8.09
CA ASP A 157 13.25 -1.89 -8.73
C ASP A 157 12.48 -3.01 -9.43
N PRO A 158 11.18 -3.20 -9.14
CA PRO A 158 10.36 -4.17 -9.87
C PRO A 158 10.17 -3.86 -11.36
N GLY A 159 10.47 -2.63 -11.80
CA GLY A 159 10.42 -2.21 -13.19
C GLY A 159 9.06 -1.73 -13.69
N GLY A 160 8.08 -1.58 -12.82
CA GLY A 160 6.79 -1.00 -13.21
C GLY A 160 6.90 0.48 -13.55
N ILE A 161 6.13 0.91 -14.55
CA ILE A 161 6.15 2.31 -15.00
C ILE A 161 5.59 3.27 -13.93
N ASP A 162 6.14 4.47 -13.90
CA ASP A 162 5.58 5.57 -13.10
C ASP A 162 4.41 6.22 -13.87
N VAL A 163 3.23 6.23 -13.25
CA VAL A 163 2.01 6.75 -13.87
C VAL A 163 2.03 8.26 -14.08
N PHE A 164 2.89 9.02 -13.39
CA PHE A 164 2.97 10.47 -13.53
C PHE A 164 3.87 10.91 -14.68
N THR A 165 4.90 10.14 -14.97
CA THR A 165 5.84 10.42 -16.06
C THR A 165 5.49 9.69 -17.37
N SER A 166 4.72 8.59 -17.29
CA SER A 166 4.31 7.80 -18.46
C SER A 166 3.14 8.45 -19.21
N ASP A 167 3.14 8.37 -20.52
CA ASP A 167 2.01 8.75 -21.36
C ASP A 167 0.90 7.67 -21.37
N PHE A 168 -0.24 8.01 -21.99
CA PHE A 168 -1.38 7.11 -22.12
C PHE A 168 -1.05 5.81 -22.87
N THR A 169 -0.23 5.90 -23.92
CA THR A 169 0.15 4.74 -24.74
C THR A 169 0.99 3.75 -23.95
N SER A 170 1.99 4.24 -23.25
CA SER A 170 2.86 3.45 -22.36
C SER A 170 2.05 2.80 -21.22
N PHE A 171 1.14 3.56 -20.59
CA PHE A 171 0.24 3.03 -19.57
C PHE A 171 -0.64 1.90 -20.08
N ARG A 172 -1.31 2.10 -21.22
CA ARG A 172 -2.15 1.08 -21.85
C ARG A 172 -1.35 -0.16 -22.22
N ASN A 173 -0.20 0.02 -22.88
CA ASN A 173 0.65 -1.10 -23.31
C ASN A 173 1.13 -1.93 -22.12
N ALA A 174 1.57 -1.28 -21.04
CA ALA A 174 2.02 -1.98 -19.84
C ALA A 174 0.91 -2.83 -19.20
N LEU A 175 -0.31 -2.29 -19.06
CA LEU A 175 -1.42 -3.04 -18.47
C LEU A 175 -2.01 -4.10 -19.43
N ALA A 176 -1.91 -3.90 -20.73
CA ALA A 176 -2.43 -4.82 -21.74
C ALA A 176 -1.43 -5.91 -22.17
N ALA A 177 -0.17 -5.85 -21.72
CA ALA A 177 0.85 -6.84 -22.05
C ALA A 177 0.44 -8.26 -21.66
N GLU A 178 -0.29 -8.40 -20.55
CA GLU A 178 -0.86 -9.65 -20.08
C GLU A 178 -2.36 -9.49 -19.78
N ASN A 179 -3.15 -10.56 -20.04
CA ASN A 179 -4.58 -10.54 -19.78
C ASN A 179 -4.91 -10.82 -18.32
N HIS A 180 -4.82 -9.81 -17.48
CA HIS A 180 -5.13 -9.86 -16.05
C HIS A 180 -6.44 -9.15 -15.71
N THR A 181 -6.97 -9.42 -14.52
CA THR A 181 -8.03 -8.56 -13.98
C THR A 181 -7.45 -7.17 -13.69
N LEU A 182 -8.26 -6.13 -13.86
CA LEU A 182 -7.81 -4.74 -13.61
C LEU A 182 -7.22 -4.57 -12.21
N LYS A 183 -7.84 -5.19 -11.19
CA LYS A 183 -7.31 -5.16 -9.82
C LYS A 183 -5.90 -5.73 -9.75
N ARG A 184 -5.64 -6.86 -10.42
CA ARG A 184 -4.31 -7.48 -10.44
C ARG A 184 -3.31 -6.63 -11.21
N ALA A 185 -3.67 -6.18 -12.41
CA ALA A 185 -2.79 -5.37 -13.25
C ALA A 185 -2.36 -4.06 -12.54
N LEU A 186 -3.30 -3.37 -11.88
CA LEU A 186 -3.00 -2.15 -11.12
C LEU A 186 -2.09 -2.40 -9.91
N THR A 187 -2.14 -3.57 -9.28
CA THR A 187 -1.39 -3.85 -8.05
C THR A 187 -0.07 -4.57 -8.27
N ASP A 188 0.21 -5.02 -9.50
CA ASP A 188 1.48 -5.67 -9.83
C ASP A 188 2.59 -4.61 -9.96
N PRO A 189 3.62 -4.65 -9.07
CA PRO A 189 4.68 -3.65 -9.07
C PRO A 189 5.60 -3.72 -10.29
N ARG A 190 5.49 -4.78 -11.11
CA ARG A 190 6.21 -4.90 -12.39
C ARG A 190 5.49 -4.19 -13.53
N ILE A 191 4.21 -3.89 -13.37
CA ILE A 191 3.38 -3.19 -14.35
C ILE A 191 3.29 -1.71 -14.00
N LEU A 192 2.84 -1.39 -12.77
CA LEU A 192 2.69 -0.02 -12.27
C LEU A 192 3.40 0.15 -10.94
N SER A 193 4.20 1.20 -10.86
CA SER A 193 4.97 1.52 -9.66
C SER A 193 4.07 2.06 -8.54
N GLY A 194 4.24 1.54 -7.32
CA GLY A 194 3.72 2.13 -6.09
C GLY A 194 2.24 1.92 -5.77
N ILE A 195 1.42 1.43 -6.69
CA ILE A 195 -0.02 1.17 -6.44
C ILE A 195 -0.19 -0.13 -5.67
N GLY A 196 -1.08 -0.12 -4.69
CA GLY A 196 -1.41 -1.31 -3.91
C GLY A 196 -2.90 -1.56 -3.80
N ASN A 197 -3.27 -2.31 -2.76
CA ASN A 197 -4.64 -2.77 -2.60
C ASN A 197 -5.65 -1.64 -2.38
N ALA A 198 -5.27 -0.60 -1.63
CA ALA A 198 -6.18 0.47 -1.29
C ALA A 198 -6.43 1.41 -2.47
N TYR A 199 -5.36 1.95 -3.05
CA TYR A 199 -5.53 2.91 -4.13
C TYR A 199 -6.04 2.27 -5.43
N SER A 200 -5.81 1.00 -5.68
CA SER A 200 -6.46 0.31 -6.81
C SER A 200 -7.98 0.18 -6.64
N ASP A 201 -8.51 0.03 -5.40
CA ASP A 201 -9.96 0.09 -5.16
C ASP A 201 -10.52 1.49 -5.47
N GLU A 202 -9.85 2.54 -4.98
CA GLU A 202 -10.25 3.94 -5.20
C GLU A 202 -10.20 4.33 -6.69
N ILE A 203 -9.13 3.95 -7.39
CA ILE A 203 -8.94 4.18 -8.83
C ILE A 203 -10.07 3.52 -9.62
N LEU A 204 -10.35 2.24 -9.35
CA LEU A 204 -11.40 1.51 -10.06
C LEU A 204 -12.79 2.05 -9.77
N HIS A 205 -13.03 2.54 -8.56
CA HIS A 205 -14.28 3.22 -8.22
C HIS A 205 -14.41 4.56 -8.99
N ALA A 206 -13.35 5.36 -9.03
CA ALA A 206 -13.35 6.62 -9.77
C ALA A 206 -13.54 6.41 -11.27
N ALA A 207 -12.90 5.40 -11.85
CA ALA A 207 -13.04 5.00 -13.25
C ALA A 207 -14.38 4.33 -13.56
N GLN A 208 -15.16 3.94 -12.56
CA GLN A 208 -16.41 3.16 -12.71
C GLN A 208 -16.17 1.82 -13.44
N LEU A 209 -15.08 1.13 -13.10
CA LEU A 209 -14.69 -0.13 -13.69
C LEU A 209 -14.71 -1.26 -12.65
N SER A 210 -15.18 -2.43 -13.07
CA SER A 210 -15.18 -3.61 -12.21
C SER A 210 -13.75 -4.09 -11.93
N PRO A 211 -13.41 -4.43 -10.68
CA PRO A 211 -12.09 -4.95 -10.33
C PRO A 211 -11.75 -6.28 -11.00
N THR A 212 -12.75 -7.02 -11.46
CA THR A 212 -12.62 -8.33 -12.11
C THR A 212 -12.64 -8.27 -13.64
N THR A 213 -12.86 -7.10 -14.23
CA THR A 213 -12.76 -6.93 -15.69
C THR A 213 -11.35 -7.27 -16.15
N LEU A 214 -11.24 -8.04 -17.21
CA LEU A 214 -9.96 -8.38 -17.84
C LEU A 214 -9.43 -7.21 -18.68
N THR A 215 -8.12 -6.99 -18.66
CA THR A 215 -7.47 -5.90 -19.40
C THR A 215 -7.82 -5.92 -20.90
N HIS A 216 -7.81 -7.10 -21.53
CA HIS A 216 -8.14 -7.22 -22.96
C HIS A 216 -9.63 -7.00 -23.30
N ARG A 217 -10.50 -6.82 -22.31
CA ARG A 217 -11.92 -6.53 -22.53
C ARG A 217 -12.27 -5.04 -22.40
N LEU A 218 -11.30 -4.20 -22.07
CA LEU A 218 -11.55 -2.77 -21.97
C LEU A 218 -11.77 -2.14 -23.34
N LYS A 219 -12.77 -1.28 -23.40
CA LYS A 219 -13.04 -0.41 -24.55
C LYS A 219 -12.10 0.80 -24.55
N PRO A 220 -11.91 1.47 -25.69
CA PRO A 220 -11.04 2.65 -25.76
C PRO A 220 -11.37 3.72 -24.69
N GLU A 221 -12.66 4.03 -24.50
CA GLU A 221 -13.12 5.05 -23.55
C GLU A 221 -12.88 4.61 -22.09
N GLU A 222 -12.85 3.30 -21.82
CA GLU A 222 -12.59 2.75 -20.51
C GLU A 222 -11.09 2.82 -20.16
N TRP A 223 -10.21 2.67 -21.16
CA TRP A 223 -8.78 2.89 -21.00
C TRP A 223 -8.46 4.34 -20.63
N GLU A 224 -9.08 5.30 -21.31
CA GLU A 224 -8.90 6.73 -21.03
C GLU A 224 -9.37 7.07 -19.62
N ARG A 225 -10.57 6.60 -19.23
CA ARG A 225 -11.09 6.80 -17.88
C ARG A 225 -10.17 6.19 -16.81
N LEU A 226 -9.63 5.00 -17.06
CA LEU A 226 -8.71 4.34 -16.13
C LEU A 226 -7.43 5.14 -15.95
N PHE A 227 -6.83 5.60 -17.03
CA PHE A 227 -5.63 6.42 -17.01
C PHE A 227 -5.83 7.74 -16.25
N ILE A 228 -6.88 8.46 -16.59
CA ILE A 228 -7.23 9.73 -15.92
C ILE A 228 -7.51 9.50 -14.43
N ALA A 229 -8.33 8.49 -14.10
CA ALA A 229 -8.65 8.17 -12.72
C ALA A 229 -7.41 7.76 -11.91
N THR A 230 -6.47 7.05 -12.53
CA THR A 230 -5.22 6.63 -11.86
C THR A 230 -4.41 7.85 -11.43
N ARG A 231 -4.16 8.78 -12.35
CA ARG A 231 -3.40 10.01 -12.07
C ARG A 231 -4.13 10.92 -11.08
N LEU A 232 -5.43 11.12 -11.28
CA LEU A 232 -6.26 11.98 -10.43
C LEU A 232 -6.27 11.49 -8.98
N ILE A 233 -6.59 10.22 -8.76
CA ILE A 233 -6.70 9.65 -7.41
C ILE A 233 -5.35 9.67 -6.69
N LEU A 234 -4.30 9.24 -7.36
CA LEU A 234 -2.96 9.23 -6.74
C LEU A 234 -2.49 10.65 -6.45
N GLY A 235 -2.68 11.60 -7.37
CA GLY A 235 -2.32 13.01 -7.18
C GLY A 235 -3.05 13.63 -5.98
N LEU A 236 -4.38 13.53 -5.95
CA LEU A 236 -5.19 14.03 -4.84
C LEU A 236 -4.73 13.48 -3.48
N TRP A 237 -4.40 12.20 -3.41
CA TRP A 237 -3.96 11.59 -2.17
C TRP A 237 -2.51 11.94 -1.80
N ILE A 238 -1.62 12.13 -2.79
CA ILE A 238 -0.26 12.63 -2.56
C ILE A 238 -0.33 14.03 -1.96
N ASP A 239 -1.06 14.95 -2.59
CA ASP A 239 -1.17 16.34 -2.14
C ASP A 239 -1.76 16.42 -0.75
N LYS A 240 -2.83 15.66 -0.50
CA LYS A 240 -3.47 15.58 0.81
C LYS A 240 -2.51 15.08 1.90
N LEU A 241 -1.81 13.98 1.65
CA LEU A 241 -0.92 13.39 2.65
C LEU A 241 0.35 14.21 2.85
N ARG A 242 0.84 14.91 1.84
CA ARG A 242 1.92 15.89 1.96
C ARG A 242 1.51 17.07 2.84
N ALA A 243 0.34 17.65 2.59
CA ALA A 243 -0.18 18.72 3.43
C ALA A 243 -0.36 18.29 4.91
N GLU A 244 -0.84 17.06 5.15
CA GLU A 244 -0.88 16.51 6.51
C GLU A 244 0.53 16.34 7.13
N ALA A 245 1.52 15.97 6.33
CA ALA A 245 2.91 15.81 6.78
C ALA A 245 3.64 17.12 7.07
N GLU A 246 3.19 18.24 6.51
CA GLU A 246 3.68 19.59 6.86
C GLU A 246 3.33 19.96 8.29
N ALA A 247 2.16 19.57 8.79
CA ALA A 247 1.74 19.82 10.16
C ALA A 247 2.52 18.98 11.20
N GLY A 248 3.22 17.92 10.77
CA GLY A 248 4.02 17.07 11.64
C GLY A 248 4.48 15.80 10.94
N PHE A 249 5.42 15.08 11.55
CA PHE A 249 5.90 13.82 10.99
C PHE A 249 4.74 12.80 10.92
N PRO A 250 4.52 12.11 9.78
CA PRO A 250 3.37 11.22 9.60
C PRO A 250 3.54 9.89 10.35
N GLU A 251 3.21 9.87 11.63
CA GLU A 251 3.38 8.74 12.54
C GLU A 251 2.50 7.52 12.19
N LYS A 252 1.35 7.75 11.58
CA LYS A 252 0.33 6.71 11.32
C LYS A 252 -0.02 6.62 9.84
N VAL A 253 0.98 6.43 8.99
CA VAL A 253 0.71 6.20 7.57
C VAL A 253 -0.03 4.87 7.39
N THR A 254 -1.27 4.95 6.93
CA THR A 254 -2.13 3.80 6.69
C THR A 254 -3.02 4.05 5.48
N ALA A 255 -3.29 2.98 4.75
CA ALA A 255 -4.29 3.01 3.68
C ALA A 255 -5.73 2.83 4.19
N PHE A 256 -5.96 2.71 5.51
CA PHE A 256 -7.29 2.72 6.11
C PHE A 256 -7.66 4.13 6.57
N ARG A 257 -8.34 4.84 5.70
CA ARG A 257 -8.78 6.20 5.99
C ARG A 257 -10.30 6.29 5.88
N GLN A 258 -10.92 7.06 6.77
CA GLN A 258 -12.37 7.22 6.79
C GLN A 258 -12.90 7.99 5.57
N ASP A 259 -12.05 8.77 4.95
CA ASP A 259 -12.30 9.62 3.80
C ASP A 259 -12.06 8.91 2.43
N MET A 260 -11.69 7.65 2.43
CA MET A 260 -11.69 6.82 1.20
C MET A 260 -13.13 6.57 0.72
N ALA A 261 -13.28 6.45 -0.60
CA ALA A 261 -14.60 6.24 -1.22
C ALA A 261 -15.12 4.81 -1.01
N VAL A 262 -14.28 3.81 -1.19
CA VAL A 262 -14.67 2.39 -1.11
C VAL A 262 -13.76 1.54 -0.26
N HIS A 263 -12.44 1.81 -0.24
CA HIS A 263 -11.50 0.95 0.47
C HIS A 263 -11.73 0.96 1.98
N GLY A 264 -11.90 -0.24 2.57
CA GLY A 264 -12.21 -0.40 4.01
C GLY A 264 -13.62 0.05 4.42
N ARG A 265 -14.50 0.33 3.45
CA ARG A 265 -15.84 0.85 3.71
C ARG A 265 -16.97 -0.15 3.45
N TYR A 266 -16.69 -1.43 3.53
CA TYR A 266 -17.71 -2.46 3.37
C TYR A 266 -18.97 -2.18 4.20
N GLY A 267 -20.15 -2.24 3.58
CA GLY A 267 -21.45 -1.98 4.20
C GLY A 267 -21.76 -0.48 4.42
N LYS A 268 -20.81 0.43 4.16
CA LYS A 268 -21.06 1.88 4.22
C LYS A 268 -21.63 2.37 2.88
N PRO A 269 -22.35 3.51 2.88
CA PRO A 269 -22.87 4.07 1.64
C PRO A 269 -21.74 4.54 0.70
N CYS A 270 -21.89 4.27 -0.59
CA CYS A 270 -21.06 4.81 -1.66
C CYS A 270 -21.25 6.35 -1.75
N PRO A 271 -20.17 7.14 -1.75
CA PRO A 271 -20.29 8.60 -1.80
C PRO A 271 -20.89 9.11 -3.12
N ARG A 272 -20.87 8.30 -4.18
CA ARG A 272 -21.41 8.67 -5.50
C ARG A 272 -22.90 8.35 -5.66
N CYS A 273 -23.38 7.20 -5.20
CA CYS A 273 -24.72 6.71 -5.48
C CYS A 273 -25.54 6.25 -4.27
N GLY A 274 -24.95 6.28 -3.08
CA GLY A 274 -25.60 5.85 -1.83
C GLY A 274 -25.66 4.35 -1.59
N GLU A 275 -25.38 3.51 -2.61
CA GLU A 275 -25.46 2.05 -2.50
C GLU A 275 -24.40 1.49 -1.55
N LYS A 276 -24.70 0.39 -0.85
CA LYS A 276 -23.76 -0.24 0.10
C LYS A 276 -22.53 -0.78 -0.62
N ILE A 277 -21.33 -0.36 -0.17
CA ILE A 277 -20.05 -0.89 -0.67
C ILE A 277 -19.95 -2.38 -0.38
N GLN A 278 -19.61 -3.14 -1.41
CA GLN A 278 -19.39 -4.57 -1.36
C GLN A 278 -17.89 -4.91 -1.24
N ARG A 279 -17.59 -6.18 -0.93
CA ARG A 279 -16.21 -6.67 -0.88
C ARG A 279 -16.09 -8.08 -1.42
N ILE A 280 -14.92 -8.39 -1.95
CA ILE A 280 -14.46 -9.74 -2.27
C ILE A 280 -13.27 -10.04 -1.37
N ARG A 281 -13.28 -11.17 -0.69
CA ARG A 281 -12.16 -11.59 0.16
C ARG A 281 -11.26 -12.61 -0.55
N TYR A 282 -9.94 -12.42 -0.36
CA TYR A 282 -8.90 -13.32 -0.87
C TYR A 282 -7.87 -13.52 0.24
N ALA A 283 -7.89 -14.65 0.94
CA ALA A 283 -6.99 -14.90 2.06
C ALA A 283 -6.94 -13.69 3.03
N ASP A 284 -5.79 -13.01 3.10
CA ASP A 284 -5.58 -11.85 3.98
C ASP A 284 -5.96 -10.50 3.32
N ASN A 285 -6.38 -10.49 2.04
CA ASN A 285 -6.72 -9.29 1.30
C ASN A 285 -8.21 -9.21 1.02
N GLU A 286 -8.70 -7.98 0.84
CA GLU A 286 -10.03 -7.73 0.34
C GLU A 286 -10.01 -6.66 -0.75
N THR A 287 -10.91 -6.77 -1.71
CA THR A 287 -11.21 -5.75 -2.72
C THR A 287 -12.55 -5.14 -2.38
N ASN A 288 -12.60 -3.82 -2.28
CA ASN A 288 -13.84 -3.09 -2.03
C ASN A 288 -14.33 -2.42 -3.32
N TYR A 289 -15.63 -2.48 -3.56
CA TYR A 289 -16.24 -1.90 -4.77
C TYR A 289 -17.69 -1.51 -4.54
N CYS A 290 -18.21 -0.60 -5.37
CA CYS A 290 -19.63 -0.28 -5.44
C CYS A 290 -20.29 -1.08 -6.56
N ALA A 291 -21.22 -1.98 -6.24
CA ALA A 291 -21.87 -2.82 -7.25
C ALA A 291 -22.62 -1.95 -8.29
N ARG A 292 -23.35 -0.92 -7.86
CA ARG A 292 -24.08 -0.04 -8.77
C ARG A 292 -23.18 0.74 -9.72
N CYS A 293 -22.12 1.37 -9.19
CA CYS A 293 -21.22 2.22 -10.00
C CYS A 293 -20.29 1.43 -10.93
N GLN A 294 -19.85 0.23 -10.51
CA GLN A 294 -18.73 -0.46 -11.17
C GLN A 294 -19.15 -1.75 -11.89
N THR A 295 -20.31 -2.33 -11.57
CA THR A 295 -20.74 -3.63 -12.12
C THR A 295 -22.18 -3.64 -12.61
N GLY A 296 -22.84 -2.48 -12.70
CA GLY A 296 -24.24 -2.38 -13.13
C GLY A 296 -25.20 -3.15 -12.21
N GLY A 297 -24.93 -3.18 -10.90
CA GLY A 297 -25.74 -3.85 -9.88
C GLY A 297 -25.34 -5.31 -9.62
N LYS A 298 -24.43 -5.90 -10.40
CA LYS A 298 -24.00 -7.29 -10.19
C LYS A 298 -23.11 -7.44 -8.96
N VAL A 299 -23.42 -8.42 -8.13
CA VAL A 299 -22.59 -8.84 -7.01
C VAL A 299 -21.49 -9.77 -7.51
N LEU A 300 -20.24 -9.36 -7.32
CA LEU A 300 -19.08 -10.15 -7.73
C LEU A 300 -18.87 -11.32 -6.76
N ALA A 301 -18.52 -12.48 -7.32
CA ALA A 301 -18.32 -13.69 -6.55
C ALA A 301 -17.09 -13.62 -5.65
N ASP A 302 -17.29 -13.85 -4.37
CA ASP A 302 -16.24 -14.22 -3.42
C ASP A 302 -15.89 -15.69 -3.65
N ARG A 303 -14.63 -16.00 -3.94
CA ARG A 303 -14.20 -17.38 -4.28
C ARG A 303 -14.50 -18.40 -3.18
N GLY A 304 -14.48 -17.97 -1.92
CA GLY A 304 -14.78 -18.84 -0.78
C GLY A 304 -16.26 -19.16 -0.68
N LEU A 305 -17.07 -18.09 -0.63
CA LEU A 305 -18.53 -18.22 -0.49
C LEU A 305 -19.21 -18.73 -1.74
N SER A 306 -18.74 -18.33 -2.95
CA SER A 306 -19.34 -18.81 -4.21
C SER A 306 -19.15 -20.31 -4.44
N ARG A 307 -18.07 -20.92 -3.91
CA ARG A 307 -17.90 -22.38 -3.93
C ARG A 307 -18.91 -23.11 -3.04
N LEU A 308 -19.31 -22.50 -1.92
CA LEU A 308 -20.29 -23.05 -1.00
C LEU A 308 -21.71 -22.90 -1.55
N LEU A 309 -22.05 -21.75 -2.07
CA LEU A 309 -23.40 -21.41 -2.53
C LEU A 309 -23.67 -21.88 -4.00
N ARG A 310 -22.62 -22.10 -4.80
CA ARG A 310 -22.73 -22.55 -6.21
C ARG A 310 -23.79 -21.77 -6.99
N SER A 311 -24.89 -22.47 -7.41
CA SER A 311 -26.04 -21.87 -8.12
C SER A 311 -26.80 -20.84 -7.29
N ASP A 312 -26.75 -20.92 -5.97
CA ASP A 312 -27.46 -20.05 -5.03
C ASP A 312 -26.67 -18.75 -4.70
N TRP A 313 -25.55 -18.52 -5.40
CA TRP A 313 -24.81 -17.26 -5.27
C TRP A 313 -25.67 -16.09 -5.75
N PRO A 314 -25.90 -15.06 -4.90
CA PRO A 314 -26.72 -13.93 -5.27
C PRO A 314 -26.09 -13.14 -6.41
N ARG A 315 -26.89 -12.85 -7.44
CA ARG A 315 -26.45 -12.09 -8.60
C ARG A 315 -26.68 -10.59 -8.47
N THR A 316 -27.68 -10.21 -7.64
CA THR A 316 -28.04 -8.82 -7.37
C THR A 316 -27.88 -8.46 -5.90
N LEU A 317 -27.95 -7.17 -5.60
CA LEU A 317 -27.89 -6.67 -4.23
C LEU A 317 -29.12 -7.08 -3.43
N GLU A 318 -30.30 -7.09 -4.04
CA GLU A 318 -31.57 -7.51 -3.42
C GLU A 318 -31.51 -8.98 -3.00
N GLU A 319 -31.01 -9.85 -3.88
CA GLU A 319 -30.80 -11.27 -3.57
C GLU A 319 -29.77 -11.45 -2.42
N LEU A 320 -28.69 -10.65 -2.41
CA LEU A 320 -27.70 -10.68 -1.34
C LEU A 320 -28.28 -10.22 0.01
N GLU A 321 -29.09 -9.19 0.04
CA GLU A 321 -29.77 -8.71 1.24
C GLU A 321 -30.79 -9.76 1.75
N ALA A 322 -31.58 -10.37 0.86
CA ALA A 322 -32.50 -11.42 1.21
C ALA A 322 -31.84 -12.65 1.87
N LEU A 323 -30.62 -13.01 1.43
CA LEU A 323 -29.82 -14.06 2.05
C LEU A 323 -29.34 -13.75 3.46
N LYS A 324 -29.13 -12.49 3.80
CA LYS A 324 -28.70 -12.08 5.15
C LYS A 324 -29.80 -12.12 6.19
N HIS A 325 -31.05 -12.08 5.75
CA HIS A 325 -32.25 -12.10 6.60
C HIS A 325 -32.86 -13.49 6.75
N ARG A 326 -32.33 -14.49 6.10
CA ARG A 326 -32.61 -15.92 6.31
C ARG A 326 -31.62 -16.53 7.29
#